data_5352f66a6fbd816ef473c83b995d3e09
#
_entry.id   5352f66a6fbd816ef473c83b995d3e09
#
_cell.length_a   1.000
_cell.length_b   1.000
_cell.length_c   1.000
_cell.angle_alpha   90.00
_cell.angle_beta   90.00
_cell.angle_gamma   90.00
#
_symmetry.space_group_name_H-M   'P 1'
#
loop_
_entity.id
_entity.type
_entity.pdbx_description
1 polymer ?
#
loop_
_entity_poly.entity_id
_entity_poly.type
_entity_poly.pdbx_seq_one_letter_code
_entity_poly.pdbx_strand_id
1 'polypeptide(L)'
;MKSTYIDLMVKRNNKQEKKMSKENFEKQIRKRMEQLDEINKHGIFKELKGTVTDFNYDTKSLTMTFEATKFHENAFGIMFGGSLVGMFDIAFGTLTSGLGDYSVAPTVQLSTTFLKGIPTGATVRTEVEAVSTGKTIMNFVGKAYVGEELVGSASGTFMTPRPFKKFNTEK
;
A
#
# COMPACT_ATOMS: atom_id res chain seq x y z
N MET A 1 -14.40 -34.78 31.75
CA MET A 1 -13.84 -34.81 30.39
C MET A 1 -12.98 -33.58 30.23
N LYS A 2 -11.67 -33.74 30.11
CA LYS A 2 -10.74 -32.62 29.93
C LYS A 2 -10.79 -32.21 28.45
N SER A 3 -11.35 -31.02 28.14
CA SER A 3 -11.20 -30.42 26.82
C SER A 3 -9.71 -30.28 26.53
N THR A 4 -9.22 -30.90 25.46
CA THR A 4 -7.81 -30.85 25.13
C THR A 4 -7.44 -29.41 24.67
N TYR A 5 -6.21 -29.02 24.92
CA TYR A 5 -5.66 -27.72 24.48
C TYR A 5 -5.93 -27.47 22.97
N ILE A 6 -5.96 -28.54 22.18
CA ILE A 6 -6.30 -28.54 20.75
C ILE A 6 -7.75 -28.10 20.51
N ASP A 7 -8.73 -28.59 21.33
CA ASP A 7 -10.14 -28.19 21.20
C ASP A 7 -10.36 -26.72 21.53
N LEU A 8 -9.57 -26.18 22.46
CA LEU A 8 -9.58 -24.75 22.79
C LEU A 8 -8.94 -23.91 21.69
N MET A 9 -7.90 -24.41 21.04
CA MET A 9 -7.27 -23.74 19.88
C MET A 9 -8.19 -23.78 18.66
N VAL A 10 -8.85 -24.90 18.37
CA VAL A 10 -9.83 -25.04 17.28
C VAL A 10 -11.05 -24.15 17.51
N LYS A 11 -11.58 -24.08 18.75
CA LYS A 11 -12.68 -23.17 19.09
C LYS A 11 -12.29 -21.67 19.02
N ARG A 12 -11.04 -21.31 19.29
CA ARG A 12 -10.54 -19.94 19.10
C ARG A 12 -10.38 -19.57 17.61
N ASN A 13 -10.05 -20.53 16.75
CA ASN A 13 -9.97 -20.30 15.30
C ASN A 13 -11.34 -20.23 14.62
N ASN A 14 -12.41 -20.75 15.25
CA ASN A 14 -13.78 -20.68 14.73
C ASN A 14 -14.54 -19.38 15.05
N LYS A 15 -13.93 -18.37 15.68
CA LYS A 15 -14.38 -17.00 15.48
C LYS A 15 -13.99 -16.61 14.07
N GLN A 16 -14.92 -16.87 13.14
CA GLN A 16 -14.82 -16.61 11.70
C GLN A 16 -13.99 -15.34 11.45
N GLU A 17 -12.83 -15.54 10.83
CA GLU A 17 -12.21 -14.47 10.06
C GLU A 17 -13.29 -14.06 9.07
N LYS A 18 -13.88 -12.89 9.28
CA LYS A 18 -14.83 -12.33 8.32
C LYS A 18 -13.99 -12.05 7.08
N LYS A 19 -13.93 -13.06 6.20
CA LYS A 19 -13.16 -13.00 4.97
C LYS A 19 -13.64 -11.74 4.26
N MET A 20 -12.74 -10.82 3.95
CA MET A 20 -13.07 -9.60 3.20
C MET A 20 -13.88 -10.00 1.97
N SER A 21 -15.11 -9.47 1.82
CA SER A 21 -15.90 -9.69 0.62
C SER A 21 -15.41 -8.79 -0.51
N LYS A 22 -15.64 -9.21 -1.75
CA LYS A 22 -15.33 -8.41 -2.93
C LYS A 22 -15.98 -7.02 -2.85
N GLU A 23 -17.26 -6.97 -2.54
CA GLU A 23 -18.01 -5.72 -2.38
C GLU A 23 -17.38 -4.79 -1.34
N ASN A 24 -16.96 -5.33 -0.19
CA ASN A 24 -16.33 -4.53 0.85
C ASN A 24 -14.94 -4.04 0.43
N PHE A 25 -14.14 -4.87 -0.23
CA PHE A 25 -12.84 -4.48 -0.78
C PHE A 25 -12.99 -3.30 -1.76
N GLU A 26 -13.86 -3.44 -2.76
CA GLU A 26 -14.11 -2.39 -3.74
C GLU A 26 -14.62 -1.10 -3.09
N LYS A 27 -15.54 -1.21 -2.12
CA LYS A 27 -16.04 -0.08 -1.35
C LYS A 27 -14.92 0.66 -0.60
N GLN A 28 -14.01 -0.08 0.05
CA GLN A 28 -12.89 0.51 0.78
C GLN A 28 -11.88 1.18 -0.15
N ILE A 29 -11.56 0.57 -1.30
CA ILE A 29 -10.69 1.20 -2.29
C ILE A 29 -11.32 2.49 -2.82
N ARG A 30 -12.60 2.50 -3.20
CA ARG A 30 -13.29 3.73 -3.67
C ARG A 30 -13.30 4.82 -2.62
N LYS A 31 -13.60 4.47 -1.36
CA LYS A 31 -13.48 5.41 -0.23
C LYS A 31 -12.06 5.97 -0.09
N ARG A 32 -11.05 5.14 -0.29
CA ARG A 32 -9.65 5.57 -0.25
C ARG A 32 -9.30 6.50 -1.41
N MET A 33 -9.83 6.26 -2.60
CA MET A 33 -9.66 7.16 -3.75
C MET A 33 -10.20 8.57 -3.44
N GLU A 34 -11.40 8.67 -2.88
CA GLU A 34 -11.97 9.96 -2.44
C GLU A 34 -11.10 10.66 -1.39
N GLN A 35 -10.52 9.88 -0.45
CA GLN A 35 -9.60 10.43 0.56
C GLN A 35 -8.28 10.89 -0.02
N LEU A 36 -7.76 10.22 -1.07
CA LEU A 36 -6.52 10.59 -1.73
C LEU A 36 -6.60 11.99 -2.34
N ASP A 37 -7.74 12.42 -2.84
CA ASP A 37 -7.94 13.77 -3.39
C ASP A 37 -7.69 14.86 -2.32
N GLU A 38 -8.05 14.59 -1.07
CA GLU A 38 -7.77 15.50 0.04
C GLU A 38 -6.34 15.35 0.57
N ILE A 39 -5.86 14.12 0.73
CA ILE A 39 -4.52 13.80 1.21
C ILE A 39 -3.45 14.38 0.27
N ASN A 40 -3.67 14.30 -1.05
CA ASN A 40 -2.79 14.84 -2.09
C ASN A 40 -2.67 16.38 -2.09
N LYS A 41 -3.35 17.07 -1.18
CA LYS A 41 -3.17 18.52 -0.99
C LYS A 41 -2.10 18.86 0.04
N HIS A 42 -1.59 17.86 0.79
CA HIS A 42 -0.75 18.09 1.96
C HIS A 42 0.56 17.30 1.94
N GLY A 43 1.62 17.93 2.47
CA GLY A 43 2.92 17.30 2.74
C GLY A 43 3.52 16.61 1.52
N ILE A 44 4.16 15.47 1.75
CA ILE A 44 4.80 14.67 0.68
C ILE A 44 3.79 14.12 -0.34
N PHE A 45 2.54 13.86 0.08
CA PHE A 45 1.50 13.40 -0.82
C PHE A 45 1.15 14.42 -1.89
N LYS A 46 1.24 15.73 -1.57
CA LYS A 46 1.06 16.81 -2.55
C LYS A 46 2.08 16.75 -3.67
N GLU A 47 3.29 16.36 -3.33
CA GLU A 47 4.37 16.26 -4.31
C GLU A 47 4.28 14.95 -5.11
N LEU A 48 3.97 13.82 -4.47
CA LEU A 48 3.89 12.52 -5.13
C LEU A 48 2.59 12.30 -5.92
N LYS A 49 1.45 12.85 -5.47
CA LYS A 49 0.12 12.85 -6.14
C LYS A 49 -0.27 11.51 -6.78
N GLY A 50 -0.29 10.45 -5.99
CA GLY A 50 -0.69 9.13 -6.49
C GLY A 50 -2.17 9.06 -6.85
N THR A 51 -2.48 8.47 -8.01
CA THR A 51 -3.84 8.21 -8.49
C THR A 51 -4.05 6.72 -8.70
N VAL A 52 -5.11 6.15 -8.12
CA VAL A 52 -5.50 4.76 -8.37
C VAL A 52 -6.12 4.66 -9.74
N THR A 53 -5.58 3.79 -10.60
CA THR A 53 -6.07 3.58 -11.97
C THR A 53 -6.75 2.23 -12.15
N ASP A 54 -6.40 1.23 -11.34
CA ASP A 54 -7.02 -0.09 -11.37
C ASP A 54 -6.89 -0.81 -10.03
N PHE A 55 -7.78 -1.78 -9.75
CA PHE A 55 -7.69 -2.69 -8.61
C PHE A 55 -8.46 -3.99 -8.86
N ASN A 56 -7.98 -5.07 -8.28
CA ASN A 56 -8.58 -6.38 -8.44
C ASN A 56 -8.64 -7.13 -7.10
N TYR A 57 -9.86 -7.55 -6.72
CA TYR A 57 -10.10 -8.30 -5.49
C TYR A 57 -9.52 -9.72 -5.53
N ASP A 58 -9.61 -10.41 -6.67
CA ASP A 58 -9.24 -11.83 -6.75
C ASP A 58 -7.74 -12.01 -6.63
N THR A 59 -6.96 -11.10 -7.25
CA THR A 59 -5.50 -11.05 -7.14
C THR A 59 -5.03 -10.19 -5.97
N LYS A 60 -5.93 -9.48 -5.27
CA LYS A 60 -5.58 -8.52 -4.20
C LYS A 60 -4.51 -7.53 -4.66
N SER A 61 -4.72 -6.96 -5.82
CA SER A 61 -3.79 -6.03 -6.47
C SER A 61 -4.39 -4.65 -6.67
N LEU A 62 -3.51 -3.68 -6.87
CA LEU A 62 -3.85 -2.29 -7.14
C LEU A 62 -2.80 -1.69 -8.05
N THR A 63 -3.23 -0.85 -8.98
CA THR A 63 -2.36 -0.05 -9.84
C THR A 63 -2.53 1.42 -9.52
N MET A 64 -1.41 2.11 -9.35
CA MET A 64 -1.39 3.57 -9.20
C MET A 64 -0.45 4.19 -10.21
N THR A 65 -0.74 5.44 -10.59
CA THR A 65 0.14 6.27 -11.41
C THR A 65 0.59 7.51 -10.64
N PHE A 66 1.80 7.95 -10.94
CA PHE A 66 2.47 9.11 -10.36
C PHE A 66 3.23 9.84 -11.44
N GLU A 67 3.34 11.18 -11.33
CA GLU A 67 4.13 11.96 -12.24
C GLU A 67 5.53 12.22 -11.66
N ALA A 68 6.58 11.90 -12.41
CA ALA A 68 7.97 12.23 -12.07
C ALA A 68 8.23 13.72 -12.37
N THR A 69 7.84 14.61 -11.45
CA THR A 69 7.97 16.04 -11.63
C THR A 69 9.40 16.55 -11.37
N LYS A 70 9.66 17.82 -11.70
CA LYS A 70 10.93 18.50 -11.41
C LYS A 70 11.29 18.48 -9.91
N PHE A 71 10.31 18.46 -9.02
CA PHE A 71 10.53 18.31 -7.58
C PHE A 71 11.27 17.01 -7.22
N HIS A 72 11.04 15.95 -7.96
CA HIS A 72 11.64 14.64 -7.72
C HIS A 72 13.04 14.47 -8.31
N GLU A 73 13.54 15.48 -9.07
CA GLU A 73 14.82 15.36 -9.77
C GLU A 73 16.00 15.35 -8.80
N ASN A 74 16.95 14.48 -9.06
CA ASN A 74 18.23 14.46 -8.37
C ASN A 74 19.30 15.28 -9.15
N ALA A 75 20.52 15.33 -8.64
CA ALA A 75 21.63 16.06 -9.25
C ALA A 75 22.04 15.57 -10.66
N PHE A 76 21.55 14.40 -11.09
CA PHE A 76 21.85 13.79 -12.39
C PHE A 76 20.73 14.04 -13.42
N GLY A 77 19.70 14.82 -13.09
CA GLY A 77 18.59 15.13 -14.00
C GLY A 77 17.55 14.01 -14.17
N ILE A 78 17.55 13.01 -13.27
CA ILE A 78 16.58 11.92 -13.22
C ILE A 78 15.90 11.89 -11.86
N MET A 79 14.78 11.18 -11.76
CA MET A 79 14.04 11.06 -10.50
C MET A 79 14.92 10.49 -9.38
N PHE A 80 14.88 11.11 -8.21
CA PHE A 80 15.52 10.63 -7.00
C PHE A 80 14.91 9.29 -6.56
N GLY A 81 15.75 8.30 -6.26
CA GLY A 81 15.28 6.95 -5.89
C GLY A 81 14.36 6.92 -4.68
N GLY A 82 14.56 7.82 -3.70
CA GLY A 82 13.66 7.95 -2.56
C GLY A 82 12.22 8.31 -2.94
N SER A 83 12.01 9.00 -4.06
CA SER A 83 10.65 9.27 -4.58
C SER A 83 9.96 7.99 -5.03
N LEU A 84 10.67 7.08 -5.69
CA LEU A 84 10.13 5.77 -6.07
C LEU A 84 9.78 4.92 -4.85
N VAL A 85 10.61 4.97 -3.80
CA VAL A 85 10.29 4.32 -2.51
C VAL A 85 9.00 4.87 -1.93
N GLY A 86 8.83 6.21 -1.93
CA GLY A 86 7.60 6.87 -1.47
C GLY A 86 6.37 6.49 -2.31
N MET A 87 6.52 6.36 -3.64
CA MET A 87 5.44 5.90 -4.53
C MET A 87 4.99 4.48 -4.18
N PHE A 88 5.93 3.55 -3.92
CA PHE A 88 5.60 2.20 -3.46
C PHE A 88 4.95 2.21 -2.07
N ASP A 89 5.42 3.03 -1.13
CA ASP A 89 4.82 3.14 0.20
C ASP A 89 3.35 3.58 0.12
N ILE A 90 3.06 4.58 -0.70
CA ILE A 90 1.69 5.05 -0.96
C ILE A 90 0.83 3.96 -1.60
N ALA A 91 1.35 3.24 -2.59
CA ALA A 91 0.61 2.21 -3.30
C ALA A 91 0.29 1.01 -2.39
N PHE A 92 1.26 0.52 -1.62
CA PHE A 92 1.04 -0.53 -0.62
C PHE A 92 0.07 -0.11 0.48
N GLY A 93 0.24 1.11 1.03
CA GLY A 93 -0.66 1.67 2.04
C GLY A 93 -2.08 1.85 1.53
N THR A 94 -2.24 2.20 0.25
CA THR A 94 -3.55 2.31 -0.41
C THR A 94 -4.22 0.94 -0.56
N LEU A 95 -3.48 -0.08 -1.02
CA LEU A 95 -3.99 -1.45 -1.12
C LEU A 95 -4.36 -2.01 0.26
N THR A 96 -3.56 -1.73 1.30
CA THR A 96 -3.85 -2.12 2.68
C THR A 96 -5.22 -1.62 3.14
N SER A 97 -5.60 -0.40 2.74
CA SER A 97 -6.92 0.18 3.07
C SER A 97 -8.08 -0.61 2.44
N GLY A 98 -7.87 -1.20 1.26
CA GLY A 98 -8.85 -2.07 0.60
C GLY A 98 -9.00 -3.43 1.27
N LEU A 99 -7.92 -3.94 1.88
CA LEU A 99 -7.89 -5.26 2.51
C LEU A 99 -8.48 -5.29 3.93
N GLY A 100 -8.88 -4.13 4.47
CA GLY A 100 -9.48 -4.01 5.79
C GLY A 100 -10.25 -2.69 5.93
N ASP A 101 -11.03 -2.55 7.00
CA ASP A 101 -11.72 -1.29 7.31
C ASP A 101 -10.78 -0.34 8.07
N TYR A 102 -9.74 0.13 7.37
CA TYR A 102 -8.61 0.78 8.02
C TYR A 102 -8.24 2.10 7.37
N SER A 103 -8.06 3.12 8.20
CA SER A 103 -7.61 4.44 7.76
C SER A 103 -6.10 4.59 7.68
N VAL A 104 -5.34 3.81 8.46
CA VAL A 104 -3.87 3.87 8.54
C VAL A 104 -3.28 2.50 8.82
N ALA A 105 -2.31 2.09 8.01
CA ALA A 105 -1.48 0.91 8.23
C ALA A 105 -0.01 1.36 8.31
N PRO A 106 0.64 1.27 9.48
CA PRO A 106 2.04 1.63 9.60
C PRO A 106 2.93 0.71 8.78
N THR A 107 3.84 1.31 8.02
CA THR A 107 4.92 0.61 7.32
C THR A 107 5.92 0.07 8.32
N VAL A 108 6.24 -1.21 8.24
CA VAL A 108 7.25 -1.86 9.09
C VAL A 108 8.59 -1.96 8.35
N GLN A 109 8.54 -2.32 7.07
CA GLN A 109 9.72 -2.48 6.23
C GLN A 109 9.34 -2.24 4.78
N LEU A 110 10.24 -1.60 4.05
CA LEU A 110 10.17 -1.44 2.60
C LEU A 110 11.56 -1.67 2.01
N SER A 111 11.63 -2.51 0.98
CA SER A 111 12.83 -2.74 0.20
C SER A 111 12.54 -2.46 -1.26
N THR A 112 13.41 -1.68 -1.92
CA THR A 112 13.24 -1.30 -3.32
C THR A 112 14.51 -1.60 -4.10
N THR A 113 14.36 -2.21 -5.27
CA THR A 113 15.42 -2.41 -6.25
C THR A 113 15.19 -1.43 -7.40
N PHE A 114 16.18 -0.60 -7.66
CA PHE A 114 16.18 0.36 -8.77
C PHE A 114 16.83 -0.31 -9.97
N LEU A 115 16.11 -0.42 -11.08
CA LEU A 115 16.57 -1.11 -12.27
C LEU A 115 16.99 -0.13 -13.37
N LYS A 116 16.28 1.00 -13.49
CA LYS A 116 16.57 2.03 -14.48
C LYS A 116 16.28 3.44 -13.94
N GLY A 117 16.94 4.43 -14.47
CA GLY A 117 16.67 5.83 -14.20
C GLY A 117 15.31 6.25 -14.77
N ILE A 118 14.55 7.02 -14.01
CA ILE A 118 13.23 7.52 -14.40
C ILE A 118 13.40 8.99 -14.83
N PRO A 119 13.13 9.35 -16.09
CA PRO A 119 13.27 10.72 -16.55
C PRO A 119 12.20 11.63 -15.92
N THR A 120 12.56 12.90 -15.69
CA THR A 120 11.59 13.93 -15.30
C THR A 120 10.52 14.10 -16.39
N GLY A 121 9.25 14.20 -16.00
CA GLY A 121 8.09 14.26 -16.90
C GLY A 121 7.50 12.89 -17.24
N ALA A 122 8.13 11.78 -16.82
CA ALA A 122 7.57 10.45 -17.04
C ALA A 122 6.41 10.16 -16.07
N THR A 123 5.43 9.41 -16.55
CA THR A 123 4.40 8.78 -15.71
C THR A 123 4.93 7.44 -15.21
N VAL A 124 5.01 7.29 -13.90
CA VAL A 124 5.40 6.05 -13.22
C VAL A 124 4.14 5.27 -12.86
N ARG A 125 3.99 4.07 -13.39
CA ARG A 125 2.91 3.14 -13.06
C ARG A 125 3.43 2.10 -12.08
N THR A 126 2.85 2.05 -10.88
CA THR A 126 3.15 1.02 -9.89
C THR A 126 2.03 -0.02 -9.87
N GLU A 127 2.40 -1.28 -9.97
CA GLU A 127 1.52 -2.43 -9.83
C GLU A 127 1.90 -3.16 -8.54
N VAL A 128 0.98 -3.26 -7.60
CA VAL A 128 1.24 -3.83 -6.27
C VAL A 128 0.23 -4.93 -5.95
N GLU A 129 0.70 -5.94 -5.22
CA GLU A 129 -0.07 -7.12 -4.86
C GLU A 129 0.19 -7.53 -3.41
N ALA A 130 -0.86 -7.97 -2.70
CA ALA A 130 -0.74 -8.55 -1.38
C ALA A 130 -0.40 -10.04 -1.46
N VAL A 131 0.82 -10.39 -1.08
CA VAL A 131 1.31 -11.79 -1.03
C VAL A 131 0.70 -12.53 0.16
N SER A 132 0.56 -11.84 1.29
CA SER A 132 -0.09 -12.39 2.48
C SER A 132 -0.83 -11.33 3.28
N THR A 133 -1.95 -11.72 3.88
CA THR A 133 -2.79 -10.85 4.71
C THR A 133 -3.00 -11.51 6.07
N GLY A 134 -2.06 -11.28 7.00
CA GLY A 134 -2.10 -11.84 8.35
C GLY A 134 -2.84 -10.95 9.36
N LYS A 135 -3.08 -11.48 10.56
CA LYS A 135 -3.74 -10.74 11.66
C LYS A 135 -2.88 -9.61 12.25
N THR A 136 -1.57 -9.67 12.06
CA THR A 136 -0.62 -8.71 12.65
C THR A 136 0.13 -7.94 11.59
N ILE A 137 0.51 -8.61 10.51
CA ILE A 137 1.27 -8.04 9.40
C ILE A 137 0.69 -8.51 8.06
N MET A 138 0.88 -7.68 7.06
CA MET A 138 0.61 -7.96 5.65
C MET A 138 1.89 -7.76 4.86
N ASN A 139 2.11 -8.62 3.85
CA ASN A 139 3.27 -8.54 2.98
C ASN A 139 2.84 -8.29 1.55
N PHE A 140 3.60 -7.43 0.89
CA PHE A 140 3.31 -6.94 -0.45
C PHE A 140 4.54 -7.08 -1.34
N VAL A 141 4.28 -7.21 -2.64
CA VAL A 141 5.28 -7.06 -3.71
C VAL A 141 4.76 -6.05 -4.72
N GLY A 142 5.68 -5.38 -5.42
CA GLY A 142 5.31 -4.39 -6.42
C GLY A 142 6.36 -4.24 -7.51
N LYS A 143 5.91 -3.73 -8.66
CA LYS A 143 6.72 -3.37 -9.82
C LYS A 143 6.39 -1.96 -10.24
N ALA A 144 7.38 -1.24 -10.75
CA ALA A 144 7.21 0.10 -11.30
C ALA A 144 7.64 0.13 -12.76
N TYR A 145 6.85 0.81 -13.58
CA TYR A 145 7.03 0.90 -15.02
C TYR A 145 6.99 2.36 -15.48
N VAL A 146 7.73 2.65 -16.56
CA VAL A 146 7.56 3.83 -17.40
C VAL A 146 7.23 3.34 -18.81
N GLY A 147 6.01 3.60 -19.28
CA GLY A 147 5.46 2.86 -20.41
C GLY A 147 5.43 1.37 -20.11
N GLU A 148 6.05 0.55 -20.94
CA GLU A 148 6.20 -0.90 -20.73
C GLU A 148 7.54 -1.30 -20.10
N GLU A 149 8.42 -0.35 -19.85
CA GLU A 149 9.73 -0.62 -19.31
C GLU A 149 9.69 -0.76 -17.79
N LEU A 150 10.17 -1.90 -17.26
CA LEU A 150 10.33 -2.13 -15.84
C LEU A 150 11.50 -1.30 -15.29
N VAL A 151 11.21 -0.34 -14.42
CA VAL A 151 12.19 0.59 -13.84
C VAL A 151 12.53 0.31 -12.40
N GLY A 152 11.72 -0.48 -11.70
CA GLY A 152 11.99 -0.87 -10.32
C GLY A 152 11.04 -1.94 -9.80
N SER A 153 11.41 -2.55 -8.67
CA SER A 153 10.58 -3.49 -7.93
C SER A 153 10.71 -3.25 -6.43
N ALA A 154 9.70 -3.64 -5.68
CA ALA A 154 9.70 -3.48 -4.23
C ALA A 154 9.02 -4.66 -3.51
N SER A 155 9.38 -4.84 -2.24
CA SER A 155 8.62 -5.61 -1.28
C SER A 155 8.38 -4.77 -0.03
N GLY A 156 7.22 -4.94 0.59
CA GLY A 156 6.84 -4.18 1.78
C GLY A 156 6.14 -5.05 2.82
N THR A 157 6.36 -4.73 4.09
CA THR A 157 5.64 -5.29 5.22
C THR A 157 4.94 -4.17 5.95
N PHE A 158 3.65 -4.31 6.17
CA PHE A 158 2.80 -3.35 6.85
C PHE A 158 2.14 -4.01 8.06
N MET A 159 1.92 -3.25 9.12
CA MET A 159 1.08 -3.74 10.21
C MET A 159 -0.35 -3.87 9.73
N THR A 160 -1.01 -4.98 10.08
CA THR A 160 -2.46 -5.07 9.92
C THR A 160 -3.08 -4.01 10.83
N PRO A 161 -3.82 -3.05 10.27
CA PRO A 161 -4.28 -1.92 11.04
C PRO A 161 -5.20 -2.35 12.17
N ARG A 162 -4.99 -1.72 13.33
CA ARG A 162 -5.89 -1.79 14.48
C ARG A 162 -6.61 -0.46 14.60
N PRO A 163 -7.79 -0.38 15.24
CA PRO A 163 -8.43 0.89 15.50
C PRO A 163 -7.43 1.86 16.13
N PHE A 164 -7.24 3.01 15.50
CA PHE A 164 -6.26 4.01 15.93
C PHE A 164 -6.67 4.57 17.30
N LYS A 165 -5.92 4.26 18.36
CA LYS A 165 -6.01 5.06 19.58
C LYS A 165 -5.26 6.35 19.32
N LYS A 166 -5.96 7.51 19.36
CA LYS A 166 -5.31 8.82 19.30
C LYS A 166 -4.13 8.82 20.26
N PHE A 167 -2.94 9.12 19.75
CA PHE A 167 -1.84 9.47 20.66
C PHE A 167 -2.26 10.75 21.37
N ASN A 168 -2.43 10.68 22.70
CA ASN A 168 -2.56 11.90 23.49
C ASN A 168 -1.21 12.62 23.40
N THR A 169 -1.18 13.71 22.64
CA THR A 169 -0.03 14.61 22.53
C THR A 169 -0.02 15.66 23.66
N GLU A 170 -0.89 15.50 24.66
CA GLU A 170 -0.84 16.33 25.88
C GLU A 170 0.16 15.71 26.86
N LYS A 171 1.38 16.25 26.85
CA LYS A 171 2.32 16.33 27.96
C LYS A 171 2.91 17.72 28.01
#